data_ba4b530d53bea7876dfb4d2ed955dcc0
#
_entry.id   ba4b530d53bea7876dfb4d2ed955dcc0
#
_cell.length_a   1.000
_cell.length_b   1.000
_cell.length_c   1.000
_cell.angle_alpha   90.00
_cell.angle_beta   90.00
_cell.angle_gamma   90.00
#
_symmetry.space_group_name_H-M   'P 1'
#
loop_
_entity.id
_entity.type
_entity.pdbx_description
1 polymer ?
#
loop_
_entity_poly.entity_id
_entity_poly.type
_entity_poly.pdbx_seq_one_letter_code
_entity_poly.pdbx_strand_id
1 'polypeptide(L)'
;IPGVEALAKAIAGVACQRSLPRLPPRTFRAWFASRPAPQHTPVRGRVILWPDTFHDHFLPHAAQAAVEVLEAFGYGVDLPERPLCCGRPLYDYGMLDVAKQRLAEILHALGPAARAGARIVVLEPSCASVFRDELTNLFAEDEDAKRLAEQTFLLGELLLRDEVPLPKLERKAIVHGHCHQRAVLDELKGETDVLKALGLDVEVLDSGCCGMAGSFGYEKDKYEVSMTIGEQRLLPAIRRAPDDAIVVADGFSCREQIVHGTERRALHLAEVLQMAVREGGQGVARPRPEQGYTDAMPRRSPVRALVTIALAMVALAGVVRLARVRRTSAFAT
;
A
#
# COMPACT_ATOMS: atom_id res chain seq x y z
N ILE A 1 -6.48 -20.81 -13.94
CA ILE A 1 -7.07 -21.32 -15.21
C ILE A 1 -7.56 -20.09 -15.97
N PRO A 2 -7.07 -19.80 -17.19
CA PRO A 2 -7.34 -18.56 -17.92
C PRO A 2 -8.84 -18.22 -18.06
N GLY A 3 -9.68 -19.19 -18.32
CA GLY A 3 -11.13 -18.98 -18.48
C GLY A 3 -11.86 -18.60 -17.19
N VAL A 4 -11.39 -19.07 -16.03
CA VAL A 4 -12.00 -18.75 -14.73
C VAL A 4 -11.73 -17.30 -14.33
N GLU A 5 -10.50 -16.80 -14.59
CA GLU A 5 -10.17 -15.41 -14.33
C GLU A 5 -10.99 -14.46 -15.22
N ALA A 6 -11.12 -14.77 -16.52
CA ALA A 6 -11.90 -13.97 -17.44
C ALA A 6 -13.39 -13.91 -17.04
N LEU A 7 -13.96 -15.04 -16.61
CA LEU A 7 -15.34 -15.09 -16.13
C LEU A 7 -15.52 -14.30 -14.82
N ALA A 8 -14.58 -14.42 -13.89
CA ALA A 8 -14.62 -13.67 -12.63
C ALA A 8 -14.53 -12.15 -12.88
N LYS A 9 -13.65 -11.70 -13.78
CA LYS A 9 -13.57 -10.29 -14.19
C LYS A 9 -14.86 -9.80 -14.82
N ALA A 10 -15.45 -10.61 -15.72
CA ALA A 10 -16.69 -10.24 -16.38
C ALA A 10 -17.85 -10.08 -15.40
N ILE A 11 -17.96 -10.99 -14.42
CA ILE A 11 -19.00 -10.93 -13.37
C ILE A 11 -18.78 -9.73 -12.42
N ALA A 12 -17.51 -9.43 -12.10
CA ALA A 12 -17.15 -8.33 -11.21
C ALA A 12 -17.08 -6.97 -11.91
N GLY A 13 -17.35 -6.88 -13.22
CA GLY A 13 -17.25 -5.63 -13.97
C GLY A 13 -15.82 -5.11 -14.16
N VAL A 14 -14.82 -5.97 -14.00
CA VAL A 14 -13.40 -5.62 -14.14
C VAL A 14 -12.98 -5.67 -15.59
N ALA A 15 -12.20 -4.67 -16.04
CA ALA A 15 -11.62 -4.60 -17.37
C ALA A 15 -10.75 -5.84 -17.66
N CYS A 16 -10.93 -6.47 -18.82
CA CYS A 16 -10.17 -7.68 -19.19
C CYS A 16 -8.67 -7.41 -19.32
N GLN A 17 -8.29 -6.17 -19.66
CA GLN A 17 -6.90 -5.70 -19.80
C GLN A 17 -6.17 -5.58 -18.45
N ARG A 18 -6.89 -5.45 -17.34
CA ARG A 18 -6.30 -5.38 -16.00
C ARG A 18 -5.98 -6.76 -15.45
N SER A 19 -4.78 -6.96 -14.97
CA SER A 19 -4.48 -8.10 -14.09
C SER A 19 -4.91 -7.79 -12.67
N LEU A 20 -5.56 -8.74 -12.01
CA LEU A 20 -5.88 -8.56 -10.59
C LEU A 20 -4.61 -8.64 -9.73
N PRO A 21 -4.51 -7.81 -8.69
CA PRO A 21 -3.40 -7.89 -7.74
C PRO A 21 -3.29 -9.30 -7.15
N ARG A 22 -2.08 -9.80 -7.04
CA ARG A 22 -1.85 -11.16 -6.53
C ARG A 22 -1.77 -11.13 -5.01
N LEU A 23 -2.46 -12.08 -4.38
CA LEU A 23 -2.31 -12.32 -2.95
C LEU A 23 -1.01 -13.10 -2.69
N PRO A 24 -0.13 -12.61 -1.83
CA PRO A 24 1.07 -13.32 -1.43
C PRO A 24 0.72 -14.58 -0.62
N PRO A 25 1.63 -15.55 -0.52
CA PRO A 25 1.41 -16.75 0.28
C PRO A 25 1.21 -16.46 1.77
N ARG A 26 1.68 -15.30 2.23
CA ARG A 26 1.66 -14.87 3.61
C ARG A 26 1.45 -13.37 3.69
N THR A 27 0.53 -12.93 4.56
CA THR A 27 0.30 -11.51 4.82
C THR A 27 1.45 -10.89 5.62
N PHE A 28 1.56 -9.57 5.59
CA PHE A 28 2.55 -8.85 6.40
C PHE A 28 2.35 -9.11 7.90
N ARG A 29 1.11 -9.06 8.41
CA ARG A 29 0.81 -9.34 9.82
C ARG A 29 1.24 -10.75 10.23
N ALA A 30 0.97 -11.76 9.40
CA ALA A 30 1.39 -13.13 9.66
C ALA A 30 2.91 -13.26 9.67
N TRP A 31 3.62 -12.57 8.78
CA TRP A 31 5.07 -12.49 8.79
C TRP A 31 5.58 -11.79 10.06
N PHE A 32 5.02 -10.64 10.41
CA PHE A 32 5.42 -9.87 11.59
C PHE A 32 5.28 -10.67 12.89
N ALA A 33 4.17 -11.38 13.06
CA ALA A 33 3.90 -12.21 14.24
C ALA A 33 4.86 -13.40 14.40
N SER A 34 5.45 -13.88 13.29
CA SER A 34 6.33 -15.06 13.32
C SER A 34 7.82 -14.74 13.30
N ARG A 35 8.18 -13.45 13.16
CA ARG A 35 9.58 -13.06 13.20
C ARG A 35 10.14 -13.17 14.62
N PRO A 36 11.44 -13.43 14.77
CA PRO A 36 12.06 -13.35 16.09
C PRO A 36 11.93 -11.93 16.65
N ALA A 37 11.84 -11.82 17.95
CA ALA A 37 11.86 -10.52 18.61
C ALA A 37 13.17 -9.78 18.27
N PRO A 38 13.12 -8.44 18.07
CA PRO A 38 14.33 -7.64 17.86
C PRO A 38 15.31 -7.84 19.02
N GLN A 39 16.58 -8.07 18.70
CA GLN A 39 17.63 -8.29 19.71
C GLN A 39 18.16 -7.00 20.35
N HIS A 40 17.75 -5.83 19.81
CA HIS A 40 18.24 -4.53 20.25
C HIS A 40 17.17 -3.74 20.98
N THR A 41 17.57 -3.07 22.05
CA THR A 41 16.71 -2.07 22.71
C THR A 41 16.55 -0.86 21.77
N PRO A 42 15.31 -0.42 21.51
CA PRO A 42 15.08 0.74 20.64
C PRO A 42 15.63 2.02 21.28
N VAL A 43 16.58 2.67 20.64
CA VAL A 43 17.22 3.91 21.14
C VAL A 43 16.41 5.16 20.78
N ARG A 44 15.54 5.08 19.75
CA ARG A 44 14.66 6.17 19.29
C ARG A 44 13.21 6.00 19.75
N GLY A 45 12.96 5.06 20.68
CA GLY A 45 11.62 4.74 21.14
C GLY A 45 10.86 3.82 20.18
N ARG A 46 9.54 3.70 20.41
CA ARG A 46 8.68 2.81 19.62
C ARG A 46 7.74 3.61 18.74
N VAL A 47 7.39 3.03 17.61
CA VAL A 47 6.39 3.55 16.67
C VAL A 47 5.36 2.49 16.36
N ILE A 48 4.14 2.88 16.05
CA ILE A 48 3.09 1.99 15.56
C ILE A 48 3.11 2.08 14.02
N LEU A 49 3.51 1.01 13.35
CA LEU A 49 3.37 0.92 11.90
C LEU A 49 1.93 0.55 11.56
N TRP A 50 1.28 1.36 10.73
CA TRP A 50 -0.06 1.11 10.23
C TRP A 50 -0.03 0.15 9.03
N PRO A 51 -0.45 -1.11 9.18
CA PRO A 51 -0.51 -2.05 8.08
C PRO A 51 -1.87 -1.90 7.38
N ASP A 52 -1.93 -1.03 6.37
CA ASP A 52 -3.12 -0.90 5.54
C ASP A 52 -3.38 -2.18 4.71
N THR A 53 -4.57 -2.27 4.12
CA THR A 53 -4.99 -3.45 3.37
C THR A 53 -4.05 -3.81 2.23
N PHE A 54 -3.47 -2.81 1.56
CA PHE A 54 -2.59 -3.05 0.43
C PHE A 54 -1.24 -3.60 0.86
N HIS A 55 -0.63 -3.02 1.90
CA HIS A 55 0.64 -3.46 2.45
C HIS A 55 0.52 -4.76 3.26
N ASP A 56 -0.65 -5.07 3.83
CA ASP A 56 -0.84 -6.37 4.49
C ASP A 56 -1.05 -7.51 3.48
N HIS A 57 -1.86 -7.26 2.43
CA HIS A 57 -2.37 -8.34 1.58
C HIS A 57 -1.81 -8.38 0.16
N PHE A 58 -1.21 -7.31 -0.37
CA PHE A 58 -0.73 -7.25 -1.76
C PHE A 58 0.75 -6.90 -1.89
N LEU A 59 1.26 -6.01 -1.03
CA LEU A 59 2.65 -5.54 -1.04
C LEU A 59 3.35 -5.75 0.31
N PRO A 60 3.31 -6.96 0.92
CA PRO A 60 3.90 -7.20 2.24
C PRO A 60 5.40 -6.89 2.29
N HIS A 61 6.11 -7.01 1.17
CA HIS A 61 7.53 -6.72 1.08
C HIS A 61 7.85 -5.24 1.36
N ALA A 62 6.99 -4.29 0.95
CA ALA A 62 7.19 -2.88 1.27
C ALA A 62 7.02 -2.61 2.78
N ALA A 63 6.03 -3.24 3.44
CA ALA A 63 5.88 -3.15 4.88
C ALA A 63 7.00 -3.87 5.65
N GLN A 64 7.50 -5.00 5.13
CA GLN A 64 8.67 -5.69 5.69
C GLN A 64 9.91 -4.80 5.58
N ALA A 65 10.13 -4.15 4.44
CA ALA A 65 11.21 -3.19 4.25
C ALA A 65 11.10 -2.03 5.25
N ALA A 66 9.89 -1.50 5.49
CA ALA A 66 9.68 -0.44 6.47
C ALA A 66 10.05 -0.89 7.89
N VAL A 67 9.71 -2.11 8.29
CA VAL A 67 10.11 -2.66 9.59
C VAL A 67 11.64 -2.77 9.70
N GLU A 68 12.29 -3.38 8.70
CA GLU A 68 13.75 -3.54 8.69
C GLU A 68 14.46 -2.19 8.76
N VAL A 69 13.98 -1.20 8.00
CA VAL A 69 14.53 0.17 7.98
C VAL A 69 14.34 0.86 9.33
N LEU A 70 13.13 0.84 9.89
CA LEU A 70 12.86 1.45 11.19
C LEU A 70 13.72 0.82 12.29
N GLU A 71 13.84 -0.50 12.32
CA GLU A 71 14.67 -1.20 13.30
C GLU A 71 16.17 -0.92 13.10
N ALA A 72 16.65 -0.88 11.86
CA ALA A 72 18.03 -0.50 11.55
C ALA A 72 18.37 0.93 12.01
N PHE A 73 17.37 1.82 11.99
CA PHE A 73 17.50 3.20 12.47
C PHE A 73 17.22 3.36 13.97
N GLY A 74 17.02 2.27 14.70
CA GLY A 74 16.91 2.27 16.15
C GLY A 74 15.51 2.46 16.71
N TYR A 75 14.47 2.29 15.90
CA TYR A 75 13.08 2.27 16.38
C TYR A 75 12.66 0.86 16.78
N GLY A 76 11.78 0.76 17.77
CA GLY A 76 10.96 -0.42 17.99
C GLY A 76 9.67 -0.30 17.17
N VAL A 77 9.23 -1.38 16.54
CA VAL A 77 8.02 -1.37 15.71
C VAL A 77 6.95 -2.21 16.37
N ASP A 78 5.78 -1.60 16.55
CA ASP A 78 4.54 -2.26 16.98
C ASP A 78 3.50 -2.19 15.87
N LEU A 79 2.51 -3.05 15.94
CA LEU A 79 1.32 -3.00 15.08
C LEU A 79 0.07 -2.79 15.95
N PRO A 80 -1.02 -2.22 15.40
CA PRO A 80 -2.32 -2.27 16.06
C PRO A 80 -2.70 -3.73 16.39
N GLU A 81 -3.30 -3.98 17.54
CA GLU A 81 -3.60 -5.35 18.01
C GLU A 81 -4.46 -6.16 17.03
N ARG A 82 -5.37 -5.49 16.33
CA ARG A 82 -6.27 -6.11 15.35
C ARG A 82 -6.13 -5.46 13.96
N PRO A 83 -6.52 -6.16 12.90
CA PRO A 83 -6.64 -5.55 11.57
C PRO A 83 -7.67 -4.41 11.59
N LEU A 84 -7.28 -3.26 11.04
CA LEU A 84 -8.09 -2.07 10.91
C LEU A 84 -7.97 -1.56 9.47
N CYS A 85 -8.96 -0.80 9.01
CA CYS A 85 -8.95 -0.16 7.69
C CYS A 85 -9.33 1.32 7.84
N CYS A 86 -8.60 2.21 7.17
CA CYS A 86 -8.87 3.65 7.19
C CYS A 86 -10.23 4.04 6.57
N GLY A 87 -10.84 3.14 5.80
CA GLY A 87 -12.14 3.38 5.19
C GLY A 87 -12.10 4.25 3.93
N ARG A 88 -10.95 4.57 3.35
CA ARG A 88 -10.83 5.44 2.17
C ARG A 88 -11.88 5.15 1.08
N PRO A 89 -12.09 3.90 0.63
CA PRO A 89 -13.11 3.62 -0.40
C PRO A 89 -14.54 4.00 0.00
N LEU A 90 -14.85 3.96 1.30
CA LEU A 90 -16.18 4.33 1.79
C LEU A 90 -16.47 5.82 1.58
N TYR A 91 -15.46 6.66 1.74
CA TYR A 91 -15.54 8.09 1.41
C TYR A 91 -15.80 8.30 -0.08
N ASP A 92 -14.97 7.67 -0.91
CA ASP A 92 -14.98 7.84 -2.35
C ASP A 92 -16.35 7.45 -2.95
N TYR A 93 -17.06 6.51 -2.30
CA TYR A 93 -18.43 6.08 -2.67
C TYR A 93 -19.55 6.75 -1.86
N GLY A 94 -19.25 7.77 -1.05
CA GLY A 94 -20.24 8.52 -0.27
C GLY A 94 -20.88 7.76 0.90
N MET A 95 -20.27 6.65 1.34
CA MET A 95 -20.76 5.82 2.47
C MET A 95 -20.27 6.39 3.81
N LEU A 96 -20.57 7.66 4.08
CA LEU A 96 -19.96 8.44 5.17
C LEU A 96 -20.27 7.89 6.56
N ASP A 97 -21.47 7.38 6.80
CA ASP A 97 -21.84 6.79 8.10
C ASP A 97 -20.98 5.56 8.42
N VAL A 98 -20.75 4.70 7.41
CA VAL A 98 -19.90 3.52 7.56
C VAL A 98 -18.45 3.92 7.71
N ALA A 99 -17.98 4.93 6.96
CA ALA A 99 -16.65 5.49 7.09
C ALA A 99 -16.42 6.02 8.52
N LYS A 100 -17.36 6.79 9.05
CA LYS A 100 -17.32 7.31 10.42
C LYS A 100 -17.24 6.20 11.47
N GLN A 101 -17.98 5.11 11.30
CA GLN A 101 -17.88 3.94 12.17
C GLN A 101 -16.48 3.32 12.15
N ARG A 102 -15.87 3.18 10.97
CA ARG A 102 -14.48 2.68 10.84
C ARG A 102 -13.47 3.59 11.53
N LEU A 103 -13.64 4.90 11.42
CA LEU A 103 -12.79 5.87 12.11
C LEU A 103 -12.97 5.83 13.63
N ALA A 104 -14.21 5.66 14.12
CA ALA A 104 -14.46 5.45 15.54
C ALA A 104 -13.75 4.18 16.08
N GLU A 105 -13.74 3.09 15.30
CA GLU A 105 -12.97 1.88 15.65
C GLU A 105 -11.47 2.14 15.74
N ILE A 106 -10.93 3.00 14.86
CA ILE A 106 -9.52 3.40 14.87
C ILE A 106 -9.22 4.27 16.09
N LEU A 107 -10.06 5.27 16.37
CA LEU A 107 -9.91 6.11 17.57
C LEU A 107 -9.96 5.28 18.85
N HIS A 108 -10.88 4.32 18.94
CA HIS A 108 -10.94 3.42 20.08
C HIS A 108 -9.65 2.59 20.24
N ALA A 109 -9.10 2.10 19.14
CA ALA A 109 -7.90 1.24 19.16
C ALA A 109 -6.59 2.01 19.35
N LEU A 110 -6.44 3.19 18.74
CA LEU A 110 -5.18 3.95 18.73
C LEU A 110 -5.20 5.17 19.66
N GLY A 111 -6.37 5.64 20.10
CA GLY A 111 -6.50 6.81 20.99
C GLY A 111 -5.69 6.68 22.27
N PRO A 112 -5.71 5.54 23.00
CA PRO A 112 -4.85 5.38 24.18
C PRO A 112 -3.37 5.53 23.88
N ALA A 113 -2.89 4.97 22.76
CA ALA A 113 -1.51 5.11 22.34
C ALA A 113 -1.18 6.54 21.88
N ALA A 114 -2.10 7.20 21.17
CA ALA A 114 -1.95 8.60 20.77
C ALA A 114 -1.88 9.52 21.99
N ARG A 115 -2.71 9.30 23.03
CA ARG A 115 -2.60 10.03 24.31
C ARG A 115 -1.27 9.81 25.01
N ALA A 116 -0.68 8.63 24.88
CA ALA A 116 0.65 8.32 25.40
C ALA A 116 1.81 8.87 24.55
N GLY A 117 1.53 9.57 23.44
CA GLY A 117 2.54 10.16 22.57
C GLY A 117 3.11 9.19 21.53
N ALA A 118 2.44 8.06 21.26
CA ALA A 118 2.90 7.12 20.24
C ALA A 118 2.77 7.72 18.84
N ARG A 119 3.82 7.57 18.04
CA ARG A 119 3.86 8.00 16.63
C ARG A 119 3.36 6.88 15.75
N ILE A 120 2.48 7.22 14.81
CA ILE A 120 1.89 6.29 13.85
C ILE A 120 2.56 6.50 12.50
N VAL A 121 3.21 5.46 11.97
CA VAL A 121 3.85 5.48 10.65
C VAL A 121 2.91 4.85 9.65
N VAL A 122 2.58 5.59 8.61
CA VAL A 122 1.68 5.15 7.53
C VAL A 122 2.46 5.07 6.23
N LEU A 123 2.30 3.99 5.50
CA LEU A 123 2.99 3.76 4.22
C LEU A 123 2.14 4.22 3.03
N GLU A 124 0.83 4.01 3.09
CA GLU A 124 -0.10 4.37 2.03
C GLU A 124 -0.56 5.83 2.18
N PRO A 125 -0.22 6.73 1.25
CA PRO A 125 -0.58 8.15 1.37
C PRO A 125 -2.08 8.40 1.45
N SER A 126 -2.90 7.56 0.84
CA SER A 126 -4.35 7.68 0.92
C SER A 126 -4.90 7.36 2.32
N CYS A 127 -4.21 6.52 3.11
CA CYS A 127 -4.55 6.31 4.51
C CYS A 127 -4.06 7.48 5.39
N ALA A 128 -2.87 8.03 5.10
CA ALA A 128 -2.36 9.18 5.84
C ALA A 128 -3.26 10.41 5.68
N SER A 129 -3.79 10.65 4.47
CA SER A 129 -4.76 11.73 4.25
C SER A 129 -6.04 11.52 5.05
N VAL A 130 -6.56 10.29 5.13
CA VAL A 130 -7.73 10.00 5.98
C VAL A 130 -7.48 10.37 7.44
N PHE A 131 -6.31 10.08 7.98
CA PHE A 131 -6.01 10.39 9.38
C PHE A 131 -5.78 11.87 9.64
N ARG A 132 -5.26 12.62 8.67
CA ARG A 132 -4.94 14.04 8.84
C ARG A 132 -6.07 14.99 8.42
N ASP A 133 -6.96 14.56 7.53
CA ASP A 133 -8.03 15.40 6.99
C ASP A 133 -9.42 14.85 7.34
N GLU A 134 -9.85 13.74 6.77
CA GLU A 134 -11.22 13.26 6.93
C GLU A 134 -11.55 12.89 8.39
N LEU A 135 -10.58 12.35 9.14
CA LEU A 135 -10.77 12.03 10.56
C LEU A 135 -11.08 13.28 11.36
N THR A 136 -10.30 14.35 11.18
CA THR A 136 -10.48 15.61 11.93
C THR A 136 -11.74 16.36 11.48
N ASN A 137 -12.16 16.21 10.23
CA ASN A 137 -13.41 16.79 9.73
C ASN A 137 -14.64 16.07 10.29
N LEU A 138 -14.61 14.74 10.40
CA LEU A 138 -15.75 13.96 10.91
C LEU A 138 -15.84 13.92 12.45
N PHE A 139 -14.73 14.16 13.12
CA PHE A 139 -14.59 14.19 14.58
C PHE A 139 -13.93 15.49 15.06
N ALA A 140 -14.46 16.62 14.59
CA ALA A 140 -13.84 17.93 14.78
C ALA A 140 -13.63 18.33 16.26
N GLU A 141 -14.52 17.89 17.15
CA GLU A 141 -14.44 18.16 18.59
C GLU A 141 -13.71 17.06 19.40
N ASP A 142 -13.25 16.00 18.72
CA ASP A 142 -12.60 14.87 19.39
C ASP A 142 -11.09 15.11 19.50
N GLU A 143 -10.60 15.25 20.72
CA GLU A 143 -9.18 15.51 21.01
C GLU A 143 -8.28 14.32 20.63
N ASP A 144 -8.79 13.09 20.67
CA ASP A 144 -8.01 11.92 20.23
C ASP A 144 -7.88 11.90 18.71
N ALA A 145 -8.89 12.38 17.97
CA ALA A 145 -8.81 12.54 16.53
C ALA A 145 -7.72 13.57 16.14
N LYS A 146 -7.68 14.72 16.80
CA LYS A 146 -6.65 15.74 16.60
C LYS A 146 -5.25 15.21 16.91
N ARG A 147 -5.08 14.54 18.07
CA ARG A 147 -3.80 13.92 18.46
C ARG A 147 -3.36 12.83 17.48
N LEU A 148 -4.27 11.97 17.05
CA LEU A 148 -3.94 10.92 16.10
C LEU A 148 -3.48 11.53 14.77
N ALA A 149 -4.13 12.58 14.29
CA ALA A 149 -3.73 13.31 13.09
C ALA A 149 -2.32 13.90 13.22
N GLU A 150 -2.03 14.61 14.33
CA GLU A 150 -0.72 15.22 14.62
C GLU A 150 0.42 14.19 14.76
N GLN A 151 0.09 12.99 15.20
CA GLN A 151 1.07 11.91 15.43
C GLN A 151 1.15 10.92 14.26
N THR A 152 0.42 11.17 13.19
CA THR A 152 0.47 10.37 11.96
C THR A 152 1.55 10.94 11.03
N PHE A 153 2.49 10.10 10.65
CA PHE A 153 3.62 10.44 9.79
C PHE A 153 3.71 9.47 8.61
N LEU A 154 4.01 9.97 7.43
CA LEU A 154 4.64 9.16 6.40
C LEU A 154 6.06 8.80 6.84
N LEU A 155 6.59 7.69 6.30
CA LEU A 155 7.91 7.19 6.70
C LEU A 155 9.02 8.26 6.55
N GLY A 156 9.04 8.97 5.42
CA GLY A 156 10.03 10.02 5.17
C GLY A 156 9.93 11.19 6.15
N GLU A 157 8.73 11.60 6.50
CA GLU A 157 8.48 12.69 7.45
C GLU A 157 9.01 12.34 8.85
N LEU A 158 8.77 11.11 9.31
CA LEU A 158 9.30 10.64 10.59
C LEU A 158 10.83 10.69 10.63
N LEU A 159 11.48 10.18 9.58
CA LEU A 159 12.94 10.11 9.52
C LEU A 159 13.59 11.49 9.48
N LEU A 160 13.00 12.45 8.75
CA LEU A 160 13.49 13.84 8.73
C LEU A 160 13.27 14.54 10.05
N ARG A 161 12.09 14.40 10.65
CA ARG A 161 11.77 14.98 11.95
C ARG A 161 12.75 14.55 13.04
N ASP A 162 13.11 13.28 13.06
CA ASP A 162 14.00 12.71 14.08
C ASP A 162 15.49 12.80 13.67
N GLU A 163 15.79 13.55 12.59
CA GLU A 163 17.15 13.77 12.07
C GLU A 163 17.97 12.47 11.96
N VAL A 164 17.34 11.44 11.38
CA VAL A 164 17.96 10.12 11.28
C VAL A 164 19.13 10.19 10.28
N PRO A 165 20.36 9.78 10.67
CA PRO A 165 21.46 9.69 9.74
C PRO A 165 21.18 8.62 8.68
N LEU A 166 21.14 9.03 7.41
CA LEU A 166 20.80 8.15 6.29
C LEU A 166 22.06 7.66 5.58
N PRO A 167 22.12 6.37 5.19
CA PRO A 167 23.21 5.84 4.37
C PRO A 167 23.18 6.48 2.97
N LYS A 168 24.28 6.40 2.24
CA LYS A 168 24.34 6.93 0.86
C LYS A 168 23.91 5.87 -0.15
N LEU A 169 23.23 6.34 -1.22
CA LEU A 169 22.82 5.53 -2.37
C LEU A 169 22.86 6.42 -3.62
N GLU A 170 24.04 6.57 -4.22
CA GLU A 170 24.26 7.49 -5.34
C GLU A 170 23.68 6.92 -6.64
N ARG A 171 22.42 7.23 -6.95
CA ARG A 171 21.69 6.80 -8.15
C ARG A 171 20.72 7.88 -8.63
N LYS A 172 20.18 7.74 -9.83
CA LYS A 172 19.02 8.54 -10.28
C LYS A 172 17.74 7.95 -9.74
N ALA A 173 16.85 8.82 -9.25
CA ALA A 173 15.50 8.47 -8.84
C ALA A 173 14.47 9.30 -9.61
N ILE A 174 13.43 8.65 -10.14
CA ILE A 174 12.29 9.28 -10.79
C ILE A 174 11.08 9.06 -9.90
N VAL A 175 10.52 10.13 -9.36
CA VAL A 175 9.49 10.11 -8.33
C VAL A 175 8.14 10.51 -8.92
N HIS A 176 7.14 9.64 -8.75
CA HIS A 176 5.75 9.98 -8.98
C HIS A 176 5.04 10.14 -7.64
N GLY A 177 4.75 11.39 -7.27
CA GLY A 177 4.02 11.69 -6.05
C GLY A 177 2.55 11.33 -6.13
N HIS A 178 2.05 10.68 -5.08
CA HIS A 178 0.65 10.35 -4.94
C HIS A 178 -0.23 11.61 -4.87
N CYS A 179 -1.41 11.58 -5.48
CA CYS A 179 -2.30 12.74 -5.53
C CYS A 179 -2.70 13.26 -4.13
N HIS A 180 -2.93 12.37 -3.14
CA HIS A 180 -3.19 12.78 -1.75
C HIS A 180 -1.98 13.42 -1.07
N GLN A 181 -0.75 12.97 -1.35
CA GLN A 181 0.45 13.66 -0.85
C GLN A 181 0.51 15.10 -1.38
N ARG A 182 0.25 15.27 -2.68
CA ARG A 182 0.35 16.58 -3.34
C ARG A 182 -0.76 17.54 -2.95
N ALA A 183 -1.98 17.03 -2.70
CA ALA A 183 -3.16 17.86 -2.48
C ALA A 183 -3.50 18.09 -0.99
N VAL A 184 -3.13 17.15 -0.10
CA VAL A 184 -3.59 17.12 1.29
C VAL A 184 -2.44 17.06 2.30
N LEU A 185 -1.32 16.40 1.97
CA LEU A 185 -0.26 16.07 2.92
C LEU A 185 1.01 16.95 2.79
N ASP A 186 0.86 18.22 2.39
CA ASP A 186 1.98 19.17 2.33
C ASP A 186 3.10 18.77 1.35
N GLU A 187 2.70 18.41 0.13
CA GLU A 187 3.59 18.08 -0.97
C GLU A 187 4.44 16.81 -0.74
N LEU A 188 5.39 16.55 -1.61
CA LEU A 188 6.28 15.38 -1.56
C LEU A 188 7.53 15.58 -0.72
N LYS A 189 7.55 16.59 0.14
CA LYS A 189 8.79 17.03 0.80
C LYS A 189 9.43 15.93 1.63
N GLY A 190 8.65 15.21 2.42
CA GLY A 190 9.15 14.12 3.25
C GLY A 190 9.84 13.01 2.44
N GLU A 191 9.25 12.63 1.31
CA GLU A 191 9.80 11.61 0.41
C GLU A 191 11.03 12.12 -0.34
N THR A 192 10.92 13.28 -0.98
CA THR A 192 12.00 13.82 -1.84
C THR A 192 13.23 14.24 -1.05
N ASP A 193 13.08 14.81 0.14
CA ASP A 193 14.21 15.24 0.96
C ASP A 193 14.95 14.03 1.54
N VAL A 194 14.26 12.95 1.91
CA VAL A 194 14.91 11.68 2.27
C VAL A 194 15.69 11.12 1.10
N LEU A 195 15.12 11.06 -0.10
CA LEU A 195 15.81 10.57 -1.30
C LEU A 195 17.07 11.40 -1.62
N LYS A 196 16.98 12.73 -1.52
CA LYS A 196 18.14 13.62 -1.68
C LYS A 196 19.19 13.42 -0.58
N ALA A 197 18.76 13.24 0.67
CA ALA A 197 19.65 12.96 1.79
C ALA A 197 20.40 11.62 1.64
N LEU A 198 19.80 10.64 0.97
CA LEU A 198 20.46 9.41 0.54
C LEU A 198 21.50 9.65 -0.56
N GLY A 199 21.55 10.84 -1.18
CA GLY A 199 22.48 11.17 -2.28
C GLY A 199 21.94 10.85 -3.67
N LEU A 200 20.63 10.59 -3.80
CA LEU A 200 20.00 10.35 -5.10
C LEU A 200 19.84 11.65 -5.90
N ASP A 201 20.05 11.56 -7.22
CA ASP A 201 19.62 12.60 -8.18
C ASP A 201 18.12 12.43 -8.43
N VAL A 202 17.33 13.30 -7.82
CA VAL A 202 15.86 13.16 -7.73
C VAL A 202 15.16 14.01 -8.78
N GLU A 203 14.47 13.36 -9.70
CA GLU A 203 13.55 13.97 -10.66
C GLU A 203 12.12 13.71 -10.22
N VAL A 204 11.40 14.77 -9.81
CA VAL A 204 9.98 14.67 -9.47
C VAL A 204 9.14 14.93 -10.72
N LEU A 205 8.32 13.95 -11.10
CA LEU A 205 7.46 14.06 -12.27
C LEU A 205 6.30 15.03 -12.01
N ASP A 206 6.10 15.99 -12.90
CA ASP A 206 4.86 16.78 -12.98
C ASP A 206 3.78 15.97 -13.71
N SER A 207 3.34 14.87 -13.11
CA SER A 207 2.50 13.86 -13.76
C SER A 207 1.03 13.91 -13.34
N GLY A 208 0.65 14.72 -12.36
CA GLY A 208 -0.72 14.75 -11.85
C GLY A 208 -1.18 13.42 -11.26
N CYS A 209 -2.41 13.03 -11.57
CA CYS A 209 -2.97 11.74 -11.16
C CYS A 209 -2.41 10.59 -12.02
N CYS A 210 -2.23 9.41 -11.42
CA CYS A 210 -1.85 8.20 -12.16
C CYS A 210 -2.99 7.62 -13.02
N GLY A 211 -4.24 8.00 -12.73
CA GLY A 211 -5.43 7.51 -13.41
C GLY A 211 -6.04 6.24 -12.82
N MET A 212 -5.40 5.57 -11.86
CA MET A 212 -5.94 4.33 -11.27
C MET A 212 -7.05 4.61 -10.26
N ALA A 213 -6.84 5.52 -9.31
CA ALA A 213 -7.80 5.95 -8.29
C ALA A 213 -8.56 4.77 -7.63
N GLY A 214 -7.85 3.90 -6.92
CA GLY A 214 -8.43 2.73 -6.26
C GLY A 214 -9.02 1.73 -7.26
N SER A 215 -10.30 1.38 -7.10
CA SER A 215 -11.00 0.46 -8.00
C SER A 215 -11.36 1.06 -9.35
N PHE A 216 -11.45 2.39 -9.47
CA PHE A 216 -11.86 3.10 -10.68
C PHE A 216 -11.15 2.61 -11.94
N GLY A 217 -9.82 2.53 -11.91
CA GLY A 217 -9.05 2.09 -13.08
C GLY A 217 -9.18 0.61 -13.40
N TYR A 218 -9.80 -0.19 -12.53
CA TYR A 218 -10.11 -1.61 -12.77
C TYR A 218 -11.49 -1.79 -13.40
N GLU A 219 -12.40 -0.83 -13.26
CA GLU A 219 -13.75 -0.93 -13.80
C GLU A 219 -13.72 -0.91 -15.34
N LYS A 220 -14.52 -1.78 -15.93
CA LYS A 220 -14.53 -1.99 -17.40
C LYS A 220 -14.86 -0.72 -18.17
N ASP A 221 -15.81 0.06 -17.68
CA ASP A 221 -16.27 1.31 -18.31
C ASP A 221 -15.40 2.53 -18.00
N LYS A 222 -14.44 2.39 -17.07
CA LYS A 222 -13.49 3.44 -16.67
C LYS A 222 -12.08 3.22 -17.19
N TYR A 223 -11.79 2.02 -17.71
CA TYR A 223 -10.45 1.62 -18.13
C TYR A 223 -9.81 2.61 -19.11
N GLU A 224 -10.52 2.99 -20.16
CA GLU A 224 -10.00 3.92 -21.19
C GLU A 224 -9.69 5.31 -20.58
N VAL A 225 -10.56 5.81 -19.70
CA VAL A 225 -10.33 7.08 -19.00
C VAL A 225 -9.09 6.97 -18.11
N SER A 226 -8.98 5.87 -17.35
CA SER A 226 -7.83 5.60 -16.49
C SER A 226 -6.52 5.59 -17.27
N MET A 227 -6.49 4.89 -18.41
CA MET A 227 -5.30 4.83 -19.25
C MET A 227 -5.00 6.18 -19.91
N THR A 228 -6.00 6.90 -20.38
CA THR A 228 -5.84 8.25 -20.96
C THR A 228 -5.18 9.20 -19.97
N ILE A 229 -5.61 9.19 -18.69
CA ILE A 229 -4.99 10.02 -17.64
C ILE A 229 -3.52 9.60 -17.43
N GLY A 230 -3.24 8.33 -17.28
CA GLY A 230 -1.87 7.82 -17.11
C GLY A 230 -0.95 8.14 -18.28
N GLU A 231 -1.48 8.10 -19.51
CA GLU A 231 -0.74 8.37 -20.75
C GLU A 231 -0.46 9.86 -20.98
N GLN A 232 -1.14 10.78 -20.28
CA GLN A 232 -0.86 12.19 -20.43
C GLN A 232 0.59 12.55 -20.07
N ARG A 233 1.12 11.99 -18.97
CA ARG A 233 2.48 12.30 -18.50
C ARG A 233 3.19 11.12 -17.83
N LEU A 234 2.53 10.42 -16.91
CA LEU A 234 3.16 9.40 -16.07
C LEU A 234 3.78 8.26 -16.89
N LEU A 235 2.98 7.52 -17.63
CA LEU A 235 3.42 6.32 -18.32
C LEU A 235 4.50 6.61 -19.38
N PRO A 236 4.38 7.67 -20.21
CA PRO A 236 5.44 8.05 -21.12
C PRO A 236 6.75 8.45 -20.41
N ALA A 237 6.69 9.11 -19.25
CA ALA A 237 7.87 9.48 -18.49
C ALA A 237 8.59 8.24 -17.95
N ILE A 238 7.84 7.29 -17.38
CA ILE A 238 8.40 6.02 -16.87
C ILE A 238 9.00 5.16 -17.99
N ARG A 239 8.41 5.12 -19.18
CA ARG A 239 8.98 4.39 -20.33
C ARG A 239 10.28 4.99 -20.85
N ARG A 240 10.48 6.32 -20.69
CA ARG A 240 11.72 7.02 -21.07
C ARG A 240 12.76 7.02 -19.96
N ALA A 241 12.41 6.56 -18.76
CA ALA A 241 13.32 6.51 -17.64
C ALA A 241 14.57 5.66 -17.98
N PRO A 242 15.78 6.09 -17.60
CA PRO A 242 16.96 5.24 -17.72
C PRO A 242 16.76 3.89 -17.03
N ASP A 243 17.32 2.83 -17.60
CA ASP A 243 17.15 1.47 -17.07
C ASP A 243 17.71 1.32 -15.64
N ASP A 244 18.75 2.08 -15.29
CA ASP A 244 19.38 2.08 -13.97
C ASP A 244 18.74 3.05 -12.97
N ALA A 245 17.79 3.91 -13.41
CA ALA A 245 17.07 4.80 -12.52
C ALA A 245 16.07 4.03 -11.65
N ILE A 246 15.97 4.43 -10.39
CA ILE A 246 14.96 3.93 -9.46
C ILE A 246 13.65 4.67 -9.73
N VAL A 247 12.58 3.96 -10.04
CA VAL A 247 11.24 4.52 -10.11
C VAL A 247 10.61 4.43 -8.73
N VAL A 248 10.17 5.57 -8.18
CA VAL A 248 9.62 5.66 -6.82
C VAL A 248 8.16 6.09 -6.87
N ALA A 249 7.31 5.36 -6.15
CA ALA A 249 5.91 5.74 -5.90
C ALA A 249 5.40 4.99 -4.68
N ASP A 250 4.87 5.71 -3.68
CA ASP A 250 4.41 5.09 -2.43
C ASP A 250 2.97 4.55 -2.53
N GLY A 251 2.10 5.19 -3.30
CA GLY A 251 0.71 4.76 -3.40
C GLY A 251 0.51 3.47 -4.19
N PHE A 252 -0.28 2.54 -3.64
CA PHE A 252 -0.63 1.26 -4.29
C PHE A 252 -1.19 1.46 -5.69
N SER A 253 -2.18 2.36 -5.85
CA SER A 253 -2.80 2.66 -7.14
C SER A 253 -1.81 3.13 -8.19
N CYS A 254 -0.84 3.96 -7.79
CA CYS A 254 0.20 4.47 -8.69
C CYS A 254 1.13 3.36 -9.16
N ARG A 255 1.54 2.47 -8.23
CA ARG A 255 2.39 1.31 -8.54
C ARG A 255 1.70 0.35 -9.50
N GLU A 256 0.42 0.06 -9.28
CA GLU A 256 -0.40 -0.78 -10.18
C GLU A 256 -0.54 -0.16 -11.57
N GLN A 257 -0.78 1.15 -11.67
CA GLN A 257 -0.88 1.82 -12.97
C GLN A 257 0.45 1.74 -13.76
N ILE A 258 1.58 1.93 -13.07
CA ILE A 258 2.91 1.82 -13.68
C ILE A 258 3.14 0.39 -14.20
N VAL A 259 2.85 -0.62 -13.39
CA VAL A 259 2.99 -2.04 -13.79
C VAL A 259 2.11 -2.38 -14.98
N HIS A 260 0.87 -1.88 -15.02
CA HIS A 260 -0.06 -2.19 -16.11
C HIS A 260 0.24 -1.42 -17.40
N GLY A 261 0.83 -0.24 -17.29
CA GLY A 261 1.09 0.63 -18.44
C GLY A 261 2.52 0.60 -18.96
N THR A 262 3.45 -0.06 -18.25
CA THR A 262 4.87 -0.12 -18.60
C THR A 262 5.49 -1.48 -18.26
N GLU A 263 6.75 -1.68 -18.63
CA GLU A 263 7.55 -2.85 -18.21
C GLU A 263 8.32 -2.60 -16.90
N ARG A 264 8.10 -1.44 -16.24
CA ARG A 264 8.76 -1.04 -15.01
C ARG A 264 7.85 -1.26 -13.80
N ARG A 265 8.48 -1.33 -12.63
CA ARG A 265 7.81 -1.30 -11.34
C ARG A 265 8.32 -0.11 -10.54
N ALA A 266 7.44 0.52 -9.77
CA ALA A 266 7.89 1.51 -8.80
C ALA A 266 8.21 0.83 -7.47
N LEU A 267 9.26 1.32 -6.80
CA LEU A 267 9.58 0.98 -5.41
C LEU A 267 8.90 1.97 -4.46
N HIS A 268 8.52 1.48 -3.30
CA HIS A 268 8.14 2.33 -2.17
C HIS A 268 9.38 2.95 -1.54
N LEU A 269 9.27 4.13 -0.91
CA LEU A 269 10.39 4.77 -0.20
C LEU A 269 11.06 3.80 0.80
N ALA A 270 10.29 2.97 1.50
CA ALA A 270 10.82 1.96 2.41
C ALA A 270 11.74 0.95 1.72
N GLU A 271 11.43 0.55 0.49
CA GLU A 271 12.27 -0.38 -0.29
C GLU A 271 13.56 0.30 -0.77
N VAL A 272 13.50 1.59 -1.11
CA VAL A 272 14.69 2.38 -1.47
C VAL A 272 15.61 2.57 -0.25
N LEU A 273 15.04 2.87 0.91
CA LEU A 273 15.78 2.95 2.17
C LEU A 273 16.41 1.61 2.56
N GLN A 274 15.67 0.51 2.41
CA GLN A 274 16.19 -0.83 2.64
C GLN A 274 17.37 -1.14 1.70
N MET A 275 17.27 -0.75 0.43
CA MET A 275 18.34 -0.87 -0.54
C MET A 275 19.59 -0.10 -0.05
N ALA A 276 19.42 1.15 0.38
CA ALA A 276 20.52 1.97 0.89
C ALA A 276 21.17 1.37 2.15
N VAL A 277 20.36 0.84 3.08
CA VAL A 277 20.86 0.16 4.30
C VAL A 277 21.65 -1.10 3.94
N ARG A 278 21.17 -1.89 2.98
CA ARG A 278 21.81 -3.18 2.60
C ARG A 278 23.05 -2.99 1.75
N GLU A 279 23.07 -2.01 0.86
CA GLU A 279 24.17 -1.78 -0.06
C GLU A 279 25.28 -0.89 0.53
N GLY A 280 24.98 -0.09 1.57
CA GLY A 280 25.97 0.69 2.32
C GLY A 280 26.77 1.70 1.46
N GLY A 281 26.14 2.28 0.42
CA GLY A 281 26.80 3.24 -0.49
C GLY A 281 27.76 2.64 -1.52
N GLN A 282 28.02 1.33 -1.48
CA GLN A 282 28.92 0.64 -2.42
C GLN A 282 28.17 -0.18 -3.48
N GLY A 283 26.84 -0.07 -3.53
CA GLY A 283 26.02 -0.84 -4.45
C GLY A 283 26.30 -0.50 -5.91
N VAL A 284 26.64 -1.51 -6.71
CA VAL A 284 26.77 -1.38 -8.16
C VAL A 284 25.37 -1.09 -8.73
N ALA A 285 25.26 0.01 -9.50
CA ALA A 285 24.04 0.31 -10.24
C ALA A 285 23.71 -0.87 -11.16
N ARG A 286 22.54 -1.49 -10.93
CA ARG A 286 22.05 -2.59 -11.76
C ARG A 286 20.94 -2.05 -12.66
N PRO A 287 20.85 -2.51 -13.91
CA PRO A 287 19.67 -2.25 -14.72
C PRO A 287 18.43 -2.74 -13.99
N ARG A 288 17.38 -1.94 -14.01
CA ARG A 288 16.07 -2.26 -13.40
C ARG A 288 16.18 -2.71 -11.94
N PRO A 289 16.62 -1.81 -11.04
CA PRO A 289 16.87 -2.13 -9.63
C PRO A 289 15.66 -2.71 -8.92
N GLU A 290 14.46 -2.38 -9.39
CA GLU A 290 13.17 -2.92 -8.91
C GLU A 290 13.04 -4.44 -9.07
N GLN A 291 13.80 -5.09 -9.94
CA GLN A 291 13.72 -6.56 -10.13
C GLN A 291 14.19 -7.34 -8.90
N GLY A 292 15.07 -6.77 -8.09
CA GLY A 292 15.50 -7.35 -6.81
C GLY A 292 14.41 -7.36 -5.73
N TYR A 293 13.35 -6.58 -5.93
CA TYR A 293 12.22 -6.42 -5.00
C TYR A 293 10.91 -7.05 -5.53
N THR A 294 10.98 -7.81 -6.61
CA THR A 294 9.84 -8.59 -7.05
C THR A 294 9.65 -9.76 -6.12
N ASP A 295 8.45 -9.92 -5.58
CA ASP A 295 8.08 -11.17 -4.91
C ASP A 295 8.42 -12.34 -5.82
N ALA A 296 9.39 -13.13 -5.42
CA ALA A 296 9.56 -14.47 -5.95
C ALA A 296 8.36 -15.29 -5.46
N MET A 297 7.20 -15.06 -6.09
CA MET A 297 6.02 -15.87 -5.81
C MET A 297 6.35 -17.29 -6.22
N PRO A 298 6.33 -18.26 -5.30
CA PRO A 298 6.42 -19.64 -5.69
C PRO A 298 5.32 -19.90 -6.69
N ARG A 299 5.66 -20.39 -7.88
CA ARG A 299 4.69 -20.80 -8.89
C ARG A 299 3.72 -21.75 -8.16
N ARG A 300 2.47 -21.32 -7.97
CA ARG A 300 1.46 -22.19 -7.36
C ARG A 300 1.44 -23.48 -8.16
N SER A 301 1.65 -24.61 -7.48
CA SER A 301 1.45 -25.93 -8.07
C SER A 301 0.05 -25.93 -8.71
N PRO A 302 -0.09 -26.25 -9.99
CA PRO A 302 -1.39 -26.30 -10.65
C PRO A 302 -2.38 -27.21 -9.93
N VAL A 303 -1.87 -28.21 -9.21
CA VAL A 303 -2.66 -29.14 -8.38
C VAL A 303 -3.33 -28.41 -7.21
N ARG A 304 -2.63 -27.51 -6.50
CA ARG A 304 -3.24 -26.72 -5.41
C ARG A 304 -4.32 -25.77 -5.90
N ALA A 305 -4.11 -25.16 -7.08
CA ALA A 305 -5.12 -24.30 -7.70
C ALA A 305 -6.38 -25.11 -8.07
N LEU A 306 -6.22 -26.28 -8.66
CA LEU A 306 -7.31 -27.20 -8.99
C LEU A 306 -8.09 -27.66 -7.76
N VAL A 307 -7.41 -28.03 -6.68
CA VAL A 307 -8.06 -28.43 -5.42
C VAL A 307 -8.85 -27.28 -4.80
N THR A 308 -8.32 -26.07 -4.80
CA THR A 308 -9.03 -24.90 -4.26
C THR A 308 -10.29 -24.58 -5.08
N ILE A 309 -10.21 -24.69 -6.40
CA ILE A 309 -11.35 -24.47 -7.30
C ILE A 309 -12.40 -25.55 -7.12
N ALA A 310 -11.97 -26.82 -7.02
CA ALA A 310 -12.90 -27.93 -6.78
C ALA A 310 -13.66 -27.76 -5.46
N LEU A 311 -12.97 -27.37 -4.38
CA LEU A 311 -13.59 -27.07 -3.08
C LEU A 311 -14.57 -25.89 -3.15
N ALA A 312 -14.20 -24.83 -3.86
CA ALA A 312 -15.08 -23.67 -4.06
C ALA A 312 -16.33 -24.03 -4.88
N MET A 313 -16.21 -24.86 -5.91
CA MET A 313 -17.32 -25.36 -6.71
C MET A 313 -18.27 -26.26 -5.89
N VAL A 314 -17.73 -27.12 -5.04
CA VAL A 314 -18.51 -27.95 -4.12
C VAL A 314 -19.26 -27.11 -3.10
N ALA A 315 -18.61 -26.09 -2.52
CA ALA A 315 -19.25 -25.16 -1.61
C ALA A 315 -20.38 -24.36 -2.29
N LEU A 316 -20.15 -23.86 -3.51
CA LEU A 316 -21.17 -23.14 -4.28
C LEU A 316 -22.35 -24.05 -4.65
N ALA A 317 -22.10 -25.28 -5.07
CA ALA A 317 -23.14 -26.26 -5.36
C ALA A 317 -23.97 -26.59 -4.09
N GLY A 318 -23.32 -26.66 -2.93
CA GLY A 318 -23.99 -26.83 -1.63
C GLY A 318 -24.93 -25.68 -1.29
N VAL A 319 -24.46 -24.44 -1.47
CA VAL A 319 -25.27 -23.24 -1.25
C VAL A 319 -26.48 -23.17 -2.20
N VAL A 320 -26.29 -23.47 -3.48
CA VAL A 320 -27.35 -23.50 -4.48
C VAL A 320 -28.39 -24.59 -4.14
N ARG A 321 -27.93 -25.76 -3.68
CA ARG A 321 -28.81 -26.86 -3.28
C ARG A 321 -29.64 -26.50 -2.05
N LEU A 322 -29.05 -25.88 -1.05
CA LEU A 322 -29.72 -25.35 0.15
C LEU A 322 -30.75 -24.27 -0.19
N ALA A 323 -30.40 -23.36 -1.10
CA ALA A 323 -31.35 -22.33 -1.56
C ALA A 323 -32.55 -22.91 -2.34
N ARG A 324 -32.34 -23.97 -3.14
CA ARG A 324 -33.44 -24.70 -3.83
C ARG A 324 -34.35 -25.42 -2.84
N VAL A 325 -33.79 -26.11 -1.84
CA VAL A 325 -34.59 -26.83 -0.81
C VAL A 325 -35.43 -25.85 0.01
N ARG A 326 -34.92 -24.67 0.35
CA ARG A 326 -35.69 -23.63 1.04
C ARG A 326 -36.79 -23.03 0.18
N ARG A 327 -36.63 -22.94 -1.15
CA ARG A 327 -37.71 -22.48 -2.04
C ARG A 327 -38.84 -23.51 -2.19
N THR A 328 -38.53 -24.80 -2.22
CA THR A 328 -39.56 -25.83 -2.33
C THR A 328 -40.38 -26.03 -1.03
N SER A 329 -39.79 -25.76 0.15
CA SER A 329 -40.50 -25.78 1.41
C SER A 329 -41.41 -24.54 1.67
N ALA A 330 -41.14 -23.41 1.00
CA ALA A 330 -41.97 -22.21 1.11
C ALA A 330 -43.23 -22.22 0.20
N PHE A 331 -43.36 -23.21 -0.69
CA PHE A 331 -44.53 -23.40 -1.55
C PHE A 331 -45.43 -24.55 -1.06
N ALA A 332 -45.15 -25.17 0.08
CA ALA A 332 -45.88 -26.31 0.64
C ALA A 332 -46.66 -25.94 1.93
N THR A 333 -46.77 -24.66 2.25
CA THR A 333 -47.64 -24.06 3.26
C THR A 333 -48.51 -22.97 2.58
#